data_fa8d1eb7e49b900dba3f37e1db0a4cd8
#
_entry.id   fa8d1eb7e49b900dba3f37e1db0a4cd8
#
_cell.length_a   1.000
_cell.length_b   1.000
_cell.length_c   1.000
_cell.angle_alpha   90.00
_cell.angle_beta   90.00
_cell.angle_gamma   90.00
#
_symmetry.space_group_name_H-M   'P 1'
#
loop_
_entity.id
_entity.type
_entity.pdbx_description
1 polymer ?
#
loop_
_entity_poly.entity_id
_entity_poly.type
_entity_poly.pdbx_seq_one_letter_code
_entity_poly.pdbx_strand_id
1 'polypeptide(L)'
;MKATEYRRYDAVGLAALIANREISAPEALEAAIRQTEALNPALNAVVHTTYDRARRLAQAALPATPLAGVPFMLKDLGQLWEGVPTTSGSRALLDFIAPLTTTLTSRYLGGGLVILGKTSTPEFGMASVTEPAVYGPTNNPWAPGITAGGSSGGSASVVAAGVVPAAHASDGGGSIRIPSSACGLVGLKPTRGRNPVGPVMSEGWYGLAASHVVTRTVRDSAAFLDLSHGPEAGDPYAAPPPDGPYRQAAQGPHRSLRIGVVEGAMTGDVNLDPECLVAVDRTASLLEELGHRVEPVSTGIGPGPGRRAMLTLSAVDTAWMVGTFDIDVSKLEPANQVVVEAGKAVSATDFADNLYLVRHYGRIMGRIMEDHDVLVTSTLATPPWPHFALQPGAEQRERIAALLEGRYTGSAFQLMEEIATKSMNRIPNTWPFNMTGQPAMSLPIHRAESGHPVGVQFVGRFGREDTLFNLAAQLEEARPWIQDYPFMDPGTTQWAEADRRAQSGRPE
;
A
#
# COMPACT_ATOMS: atom_id res chain seq x y z
N MET A 1 -9.51 -26.88 10.23
CA MET A 1 -10.19 -25.57 10.43
C MET A 1 -11.12 -25.29 9.26
N LYS A 2 -12.38 -24.84 9.53
CA LYS A 2 -13.33 -24.42 8.50
C LYS A 2 -12.98 -23.03 7.96
N ALA A 3 -13.34 -22.75 6.71
CA ALA A 3 -13.08 -21.45 6.08
C ALA A 3 -13.71 -20.26 6.85
N THR A 4 -14.95 -20.43 7.32
CA THR A 4 -15.67 -19.42 8.12
C THR A 4 -15.06 -19.15 9.49
N GLU A 5 -14.36 -20.11 10.05
CA GLU A 5 -13.61 -19.99 11.29
C GLU A 5 -12.26 -19.34 11.06
N TYR A 6 -11.50 -19.81 10.06
CA TYR A 6 -10.17 -19.31 9.70
C TYR A 6 -10.14 -17.79 9.51
N ARG A 7 -11.05 -17.23 8.73
CA ARG A 7 -11.07 -15.79 8.41
C ARG A 7 -11.41 -14.87 9.59
N ARG A 8 -11.85 -15.41 10.74
CA ARG A 8 -12.10 -14.64 11.97
C ARG A 8 -10.83 -14.34 12.75
N TYR A 9 -9.76 -15.10 12.53
CA TYR A 9 -8.49 -14.87 13.20
C TYR A 9 -7.66 -13.86 12.44
N ASP A 10 -7.02 -12.96 13.16
CA ASP A 10 -5.91 -12.15 12.67
C ASP A 10 -4.61 -12.97 12.74
N ALA A 11 -3.48 -12.40 12.27
CA ALA A 11 -2.23 -13.12 12.16
C ALA A 11 -1.69 -13.58 13.53
N VAL A 12 -1.72 -12.68 14.52
CA VAL A 12 -1.26 -12.99 15.89
C VAL A 12 -2.15 -14.05 16.53
N GLY A 13 -3.47 -13.96 16.35
CA GLY A 13 -4.41 -14.95 16.86
C GLY A 13 -4.22 -16.33 16.21
N LEU A 14 -4.00 -16.38 14.90
CA LEU A 14 -3.74 -17.61 14.17
C LEU A 14 -2.40 -18.25 14.61
N ALA A 15 -1.35 -17.44 14.75
CA ALA A 15 -0.06 -17.92 15.26
C ALA A 15 -0.16 -18.47 16.69
N ALA A 16 -1.00 -17.87 17.54
CA ALA A 16 -1.23 -18.36 18.91
C ALA A 16 -1.89 -19.75 18.91
N LEU A 17 -2.90 -20.00 18.06
CA LEU A 17 -3.51 -21.31 17.90
C LEU A 17 -2.48 -22.37 17.45
N ILE A 18 -1.60 -22.00 16.52
CA ILE A 18 -0.52 -22.88 16.03
C ILE A 18 0.49 -23.18 17.15
N ALA A 19 0.92 -22.17 17.87
CA ALA A 19 1.88 -22.31 18.96
C ALA A 19 1.32 -23.18 20.10
N ASN A 20 0.03 -23.04 20.41
CA ASN A 20 -0.67 -23.85 21.40
C ASN A 20 -1.03 -25.26 20.91
N ARG A 21 -0.75 -25.58 19.63
CA ARG A 21 -1.11 -26.86 18.99
C ARG A 21 -2.62 -27.14 18.92
N GLU A 22 -3.44 -26.10 18.95
CA GLU A 22 -4.89 -26.20 18.71
C GLU A 22 -5.18 -26.46 17.23
N ILE A 23 -4.32 -25.95 16.36
CA ILE A 23 -4.26 -26.26 14.92
C ILE A 23 -2.79 -26.42 14.51
N SER A 24 -2.55 -27.03 13.36
CA SER A 24 -1.23 -27.08 12.72
C SER A 24 -1.06 -26.01 11.65
N ALA A 25 0.18 -25.62 11.34
CA ALA A 25 0.46 -24.71 10.24
C ALA A 25 0.00 -25.26 8.86
N PRO A 26 0.11 -26.58 8.55
CA PRO A 26 -0.53 -27.15 7.37
C PRO A 26 -2.04 -26.96 7.33
N GLU A 27 -2.76 -27.12 8.44
CA GLU A 27 -4.22 -26.89 8.48
C GLU A 27 -4.58 -25.42 8.21
N ALA A 28 -3.83 -24.47 8.76
CA ALA A 28 -3.98 -23.04 8.49
C ALA A 28 -3.69 -22.72 7.02
N LEU A 29 -2.62 -23.28 6.46
CA LEU A 29 -2.27 -23.11 5.04
C LEU A 29 -3.35 -23.66 4.11
N GLU A 30 -3.83 -24.88 4.33
CA GLU A 30 -4.86 -25.47 3.47
C GLU A 30 -6.19 -24.69 3.58
N ALA A 31 -6.48 -24.06 4.72
CA ALA A 31 -7.61 -23.14 4.84
C ALA A 31 -7.41 -21.89 3.96
N ALA A 32 -6.21 -21.28 3.96
CA ALA A 32 -5.87 -20.14 3.12
C ALA A 32 -5.90 -20.50 1.62
N ILE A 33 -5.40 -21.68 1.23
CA ILE A 33 -5.45 -22.18 -0.16
C ILE A 33 -6.91 -22.32 -0.61
N ARG A 34 -7.76 -22.98 0.17
CA ARG A 34 -9.20 -23.10 -0.18
C ARG A 34 -9.87 -21.74 -0.33
N GLN A 35 -9.54 -20.75 0.54
CA GLN A 35 -10.07 -19.40 0.39
C GLN A 35 -9.54 -18.71 -0.88
N THR A 36 -8.27 -18.90 -1.21
CA THR A 36 -7.70 -18.37 -2.44
C THR A 36 -8.44 -18.91 -3.67
N GLU A 37 -8.59 -20.22 -3.75
CA GLU A 37 -9.25 -20.90 -4.88
C GLU A 37 -10.74 -20.51 -5.02
N ALA A 38 -11.42 -20.33 -3.89
CA ALA A 38 -12.83 -19.97 -3.88
C ALA A 38 -13.09 -18.50 -4.24
N LEU A 39 -12.22 -17.57 -3.81
CA LEU A 39 -12.47 -16.13 -3.91
C LEU A 39 -11.71 -15.45 -5.04
N ASN A 40 -10.52 -15.95 -5.42
CA ASN A 40 -9.70 -15.30 -6.42
C ASN A 40 -10.35 -15.17 -7.82
N PRO A 41 -11.19 -16.09 -8.30
CA PRO A 41 -11.90 -15.88 -9.56
C PRO A 41 -12.74 -14.59 -9.58
N ALA A 42 -13.33 -14.19 -8.44
CA ALA A 42 -14.10 -12.95 -8.31
C ALA A 42 -13.23 -11.74 -7.92
N LEU A 43 -12.17 -11.94 -7.13
CA LEU A 43 -11.30 -10.86 -6.66
C LEU A 43 -10.25 -10.44 -7.70
N ASN A 44 -9.75 -11.38 -8.49
CA ASN A 44 -8.60 -11.20 -9.39
C ASN A 44 -7.40 -10.55 -8.69
N ALA A 45 -7.08 -11.05 -7.50
CA ALA A 45 -6.12 -10.43 -6.58
C ALA A 45 -4.81 -11.22 -6.45
N VAL A 46 -4.79 -12.52 -6.75
CA VAL A 46 -3.62 -13.41 -6.69
C VAL A 46 -3.20 -13.76 -8.10
N VAL A 47 -1.97 -13.42 -8.46
CA VAL A 47 -1.42 -13.59 -9.82
C VAL A 47 -0.48 -14.78 -9.95
N HIS A 48 0.17 -15.19 -8.87
CA HIS A 48 1.03 -16.37 -8.80
C HIS A 48 0.79 -17.13 -7.51
N THR A 49 0.75 -18.45 -7.59
CA THR A 49 0.66 -19.34 -6.43
C THR A 49 1.96 -20.11 -6.22
N THR A 50 2.31 -20.36 -4.96
CA THR A 50 3.51 -21.11 -4.56
C THR A 50 3.16 -22.27 -3.62
N TYR A 51 2.02 -22.92 -3.84
CA TYR A 51 1.40 -23.89 -2.91
C TYR A 51 2.35 -25.02 -2.50
N ASP A 52 3.10 -25.60 -3.42
CA ASP A 52 4.03 -26.69 -3.10
C ASP A 52 5.19 -26.21 -2.21
N ARG A 53 5.69 -24.98 -2.42
CA ARG A 53 6.68 -24.38 -1.53
C ARG A 53 6.06 -24.07 -0.17
N ALA A 54 4.85 -23.51 -0.15
CA ALA A 54 4.11 -23.21 1.08
C ALA A 54 3.86 -24.45 1.92
N ARG A 55 3.48 -25.60 1.29
CA ARG A 55 3.33 -26.87 1.99
C ARG A 55 4.62 -27.34 2.65
N ARG A 56 5.76 -27.21 1.97
CA ARG A 56 7.08 -27.52 2.56
C ARG A 56 7.40 -26.61 3.75
N LEU A 57 7.14 -25.29 3.62
CA LEU A 57 7.34 -24.34 4.71
C LEU A 57 6.46 -24.67 5.94
N ALA A 58 5.19 -24.98 5.72
CA ALA A 58 4.26 -25.31 6.80
C ALA A 58 4.59 -26.62 7.52
N GLN A 59 5.27 -27.56 6.85
CA GLN A 59 5.72 -28.83 7.43
C GLN A 59 7.08 -28.73 8.13
N ALA A 60 7.84 -27.68 7.88
CA ALA A 60 9.15 -27.47 8.49
C ALA A 60 9.02 -27.11 9.99
N ALA A 61 10.13 -27.25 10.72
CA ALA A 61 10.20 -26.77 12.10
C ALA A 61 10.02 -25.25 12.13
N LEU A 62 9.02 -24.78 12.88
CA LEU A 62 8.72 -23.36 12.98
C LEU A 62 9.64 -22.67 14.00
N PRO A 63 10.13 -21.47 13.73
CA PRO A 63 10.86 -20.67 14.69
C PRO A 63 9.94 -20.19 15.83
N ALA A 64 10.53 -19.85 16.99
CA ALA A 64 9.78 -19.28 18.11
C ALA A 64 9.52 -17.78 17.89
N THR A 65 8.71 -17.44 16.91
CA THR A 65 8.32 -16.05 16.59
C THR A 65 6.80 -15.85 16.72
N PRO A 66 6.35 -14.61 16.92
CA PRO A 66 4.92 -14.30 17.10
C PRO A 66 4.03 -14.56 15.89
N LEU A 67 4.61 -14.82 14.70
CA LEU A 67 3.90 -14.99 13.44
C LEU A 67 4.21 -16.34 12.76
N ALA A 68 4.87 -17.26 13.50
CA ALA A 68 5.25 -18.55 12.94
C ALA A 68 4.09 -19.40 12.48
N GLY A 69 4.17 -19.92 11.26
CA GLY A 69 3.15 -20.77 10.63
C GLY A 69 1.99 -20.00 9.97
N VAL A 70 1.98 -18.67 10.03
CA VAL A 70 0.90 -17.84 9.47
C VAL A 70 0.97 -17.82 7.94
N PRO A 71 -0.13 -18.12 7.22
CA PRO A 71 -0.22 -17.94 5.77
C PRO A 71 -0.07 -16.47 5.38
N PHE A 72 0.74 -16.21 4.35
CA PHE A 72 1.14 -14.86 3.94
C PHE A 72 1.28 -14.76 2.42
N MET A 73 1.07 -13.58 1.84
CA MET A 73 1.32 -13.30 0.42
C MET A 73 2.24 -12.11 0.22
N LEU A 74 3.08 -12.18 -0.81
CA LEU A 74 3.92 -11.06 -1.24
C LEU A 74 3.20 -10.26 -2.33
N LYS A 75 3.34 -8.94 -2.32
CA LYS A 75 3.00 -8.12 -3.48
C LYS A 75 3.92 -8.49 -4.65
N ASP A 76 3.39 -8.55 -5.87
CA ASP A 76 4.17 -8.87 -7.08
C ASP A 76 5.03 -7.68 -7.56
N LEU A 77 5.59 -6.92 -6.62
CA LEU A 77 6.47 -5.78 -6.88
C LEU A 77 7.51 -5.64 -5.75
N GLY A 78 8.77 -5.52 -6.12
CA GLY A 78 9.87 -5.17 -5.22
C GLY A 78 10.35 -6.29 -4.29
N GLN A 79 9.51 -7.28 -3.97
CA GLN A 79 9.90 -8.41 -3.12
C GLN A 79 10.13 -9.66 -3.97
N LEU A 80 11.42 -9.98 -4.13
CA LEU A 80 11.86 -11.18 -4.82
C LEU A 80 11.92 -12.36 -3.85
N TRP A 81 11.59 -13.53 -4.37
CA TRP A 81 11.83 -14.83 -3.75
C TRP A 81 12.44 -15.75 -4.79
N GLU A 82 13.67 -16.16 -4.56
CA GLU A 82 14.47 -16.95 -5.51
C GLU A 82 13.67 -18.11 -6.14
N GLY A 83 13.72 -18.18 -7.47
CA GLY A 83 12.98 -19.17 -8.25
C GLY A 83 11.47 -18.99 -8.31
N VAL A 84 10.93 -17.82 -7.92
CA VAL A 84 9.50 -17.49 -8.02
C VAL A 84 9.31 -16.37 -9.05
N PRO A 85 8.29 -16.46 -9.93
CA PRO A 85 7.95 -15.39 -10.86
C PRO A 85 7.70 -14.07 -10.16
N THR A 86 8.12 -12.94 -10.77
CA THR A 86 7.84 -11.58 -10.31
C THR A 86 7.64 -10.69 -11.52
N THR A 87 6.39 -10.40 -11.86
CA THR A 87 6.07 -9.68 -13.09
C THR A 87 5.97 -8.17 -12.92
N SER A 88 5.87 -7.68 -11.68
CA SER A 88 5.61 -6.26 -11.39
C SER A 88 4.38 -5.72 -12.15
N GLY A 89 3.38 -6.56 -12.43
CA GLY A 89 2.19 -6.22 -13.20
C GLY A 89 2.46 -5.90 -14.67
N SER A 90 3.62 -6.27 -15.22
CA SER A 90 4.07 -5.92 -16.58
C SER A 90 4.15 -7.12 -17.51
N ARG A 91 3.72 -6.92 -18.76
CA ARG A 91 3.95 -7.89 -19.85
C ARG A 91 5.43 -8.06 -20.18
N ALA A 92 6.25 -7.06 -19.91
CA ALA A 92 7.69 -7.11 -20.15
C ALA A 92 8.43 -8.10 -19.22
N LEU A 93 7.83 -8.46 -18.08
CA LEU A 93 8.43 -9.30 -17.05
C LEU A 93 7.68 -10.64 -16.83
N LEU A 94 6.85 -11.09 -17.77
CA LEU A 94 6.09 -12.34 -17.62
C LEU A 94 6.99 -13.57 -17.41
N ASP A 95 8.15 -13.58 -18.05
CA ASP A 95 9.11 -14.68 -17.98
C ASP A 95 10.21 -14.46 -16.92
N PHE A 96 10.12 -13.36 -16.15
CA PHE A 96 11.14 -13.06 -15.15
C PHE A 96 10.96 -13.94 -13.91
N ILE A 97 11.95 -14.78 -13.68
CA ILE A 97 12.08 -15.60 -12.46
C ILE A 97 13.11 -14.95 -11.54
N ALA A 98 12.75 -14.68 -10.30
CA ALA A 98 13.62 -14.03 -9.34
C ALA A 98 14.94 -14.82 -9.13
N PRO A 99 16.11 -14.21 -9.35
CA PRO A 99 17.41 -14.90 -9.22
C PRO A 99 17.91 -14.98 -7.77
N LEU A 100 17.24 -14.27 -6.85
CA LEU A 100 17.62 -14.17 -5.44
C LEU A 100 16.40 -13.87 -4.58
N THR A 101 16.58 -13.92 -3.26
CA THR A 101 15.58 -13.51 -2.28
C THR A 101 15.98 -12.18 -1.65
N THR A 102 15.06 -11.18 -1.67
CA THR A 102 15.29 -9.89 -1.02
C THR A 102 15.35 -10.02 0.50
N THR A 103 16.06 -9.09 1.14
CA THR A 103 16.28 -9.09 2.60
C THR A 103 14.97 -9.09 3.38
N LEU A 104 13.99 -8.29 2.96
CA LEU A 104 12.70 -8.25 3.63
C LEU A 104 11.92 -9.58 3.47
N THR A 105 11.96 -10.20 2.28
CA THR A 105 11.38 -11.55 2.06
C THR A 105 12.09 -12.59 2.93
N SER A 106 13.42 -12.51 3.07
CA SER A 106 14.21 -13.40 3.94
C SER A 106 13.80 -13.24 5.42
N ARG A 107 13.53 -12.01 5.88
CA ARG A 107 13.02 -11.76 7.24
C ARG A 107 11.65 -12.39 7.46
N TYR A 108 10.75 -12.30 6.49
CA TYR A 108 9.43 -12.96 6.54
C TYR A 108 9.56 -14.48 6.62
N LEU A 109 10.39 -15.08 5.78
CA LEU A 109 10.66 -16.52 5.81
C LEU A 109 11.33 -16.95 7.12
N GLY A 110 12.35 -16.20 7.57
CA GLY A 110 13.04 -16.43 8.86
C GLY A 110 12.11 -16.26 10.07
N GLY A 111 11.07 -15.44 9.95
CA GLY A 111 9.98 -15.30 10.91
C GLY A 111 8.98 -16.45 10.92
N GLY A 112 9.13 -17.42 10.02
CA GLY A 112 8.26 -18.59 9.91
C GLY A 112 6.94 -18.35 9.19
N LEU A 113 6.82 -17.25 8.42
CA LEU A 113 5.64 -17.03 7.58
C LEU A 113 5.56 -18.06 6.44
N VAL A 114 4.37 -18.54 6.16
CA VAL A 114 4.09 -19.50 5.10
C VAL A 114 3.62 -18.77 3.85
N ILE A 115 4.56 -18.43 2.95
CA ILE A 115 4.27 -17.65 1.74
C ILE A 115 3.62 -18.57 0.69
N LEU A 116 2.35 -18.29 0.33
CA LEU A 116 1.57 -19.13 -0.58
C LEU A 116 1.32 -18.53 -1.96
N GLY A 117 1.75 -17.27 -2.20
CA GLY A 117 1.58 -16.66 -3.51
C GLY A 117 1.95 -15.20 -3.55
N LYS A 118 1.69 -14.58 -4.72
CA LYS A 118 1.88 -13.17 -4.99
C LYS A 118 0.59 -12.48 -5.41
N THR A 119 0.41 -11.25 -4.94
CA THR A 119 -0.78 -10.44 -5.15
C THR A 119 -0.59 -9.42 -6.26
N SER A 120 -1.67 -9.13 -6.97
CA SER A 120 -1.71 -8.20 -8.10
C SER A 120 -1.28 -6.77 -7.72
N THR A 121 -0.66 -6.09 -8.68
CA THR A 121 -0.22 -4.70 -8.63
C THR A 121 -0.36 -4.10 -10.03
N PRO A 122 -0.60 -2.79 -10.22
CA PRO A 122 -0.47 -2.16 -11.52
C PRO A 122 0.99 -2.21 -11.97
N GLU A 123 1.23 -2.06 -13.26
CA GLU A 123 2.57 -2.11 -13.84
C GLU A 123 3.53 -1.16 -13.12
N PHE A 124 4.63 -1.72 -12.58
CA PHE A 124 5.66 -1.05 -11.74
C PHE A 124 5.12 -0.24 -10.54
N GLY A 125 3.88 -0.48 -10.16
CA GLY A 125 3.25 0.24 -9.05
C GLY A 125 2.90 1.70 -9.36
N MET A 126 2.88 2.10 -10.62
CA MET A 126 2.77 3.49 -11.07
C MET A 126 1.35 4.09 -11.02
N ALA A 127 0.35 3.34 -10.56
CA ALA A 127 -1.03 3.82 -10.47
C ALA A 127 -1.60 3.69 -9.06
N SER A 128 -2.56 4.57 -8.71
CA SER A 128 -3.34 4.51 -7.47
C SER A 128 -4.53 3.52 -7.52
N VAL A 129 -4.61 2.73 -8.58
CA VAL A 129 -5.53 1.61 -8.81
C VAL A 129 -4.75 0.35 -9.14
N THR A 130 -5.37 -0.82 -9.00
CA THR A 130 -4.75 -2.11 -9.38
C THR A 130 -5.52 -2.70 -10.55
N GLU A 131 -5.14 -2.27 -11.75
CA GLU A 131 -5.80 -2.58 -13.02
C GLU A 131 -4.76 -2.88 -14.13
N PRO A 132 -3.76 -3.78 -13.86
CA PRO A 132 -2.73 -4.06 -14.86
C PRO A 132 -3.33 -4.70 -16.11
N ALA A 133 -2.90 -4.25 -17.28
CA ALA A 133 -3.40 -4.78 -18.55
C ALA A 133 -3.12 -6.28 -18.75
N VAL A 134 -2.11 -6.81 -18.07
CA VAL A 134 -1.72 -8.23 -18.15
C VAL A 134 -2.66 -9.16 -17.38
N TYR A 135 -3.24 -8.68 -16.26
CA TYR A 135 -4.08 -9.50 -15.36
C TYR A 135 -5.51 -8.97 -15.25
N GLY A 136 -5.77 -7.72 -15.62
CA GLY A 136 -7.06 -7.06 -15.44
C GLY A 136 -7.26 -6.47 -14.03
N PRO A 137 -8.42 -5.86 -13.78
CA PRO A 137 -8.70 -5.15 -12.54
C PRO A 137 -8.85 -6.08 -11.34
N THR A 138 -8.33 -5.65 -10.20
CA THR A 138 -8.55 -6.30 -8.89
C THR A 138 -9.77 -5.69 -8.22
N ASN A 139 -10.75 -6.53 -7.90
CA ASN A 139 -11.99 -6.11 -7.27
C ASN A 139 -11.83 -5.81 -5.77
N ASN A 140 -12.61 -4.85 -5.30
CA ASN A 140 -12.76 -4.52 -3.90
C ASN A 140 -13.75 -5.49 -3.24
N PRO A 141 -13.41 -6.17 -2.13
CA PRO A 141 -14.33 -7.09 -1.45
C PRO A 141 -15.63 -6.47 -0.94
N TRP A 142 -15.67 -5.13 -0.79
CA TRP A 142 -16.87 -4.40 -0.35
C TRP A 142 -17.91 -4.24 -1.45
N ALA A 143 -17.47 -4.12 -2.71
CA ALA A 143 -18.38 -4.03 -3.84
C ALA A 143 -17.70 -4.43 -5.15
N PRO A 144 -18.36 -5.23 -6.02
CA PRO A 144 -17.86 -5.56 -7.34
C PRO A 144 -17.81 -4.30 -8.23
N GLY A 145 -16.83 -4.25 -9.13
CA GLY A 145 -16.67 -3.13 -10.07
C GLY A 145 -16.08 -1.85 -9.46
N ILE A 146 -15.77 -1.88 -8.16
CA ILE A 146 -15.11 -0.79 -7.44
C ILE A 146 -13.64 -1.14 -7.23
N THR A 147 -12.77 -0.12 -7.35
CA THR A 147 -11.33 -0.29 -7.18
C THR A 147 -10.96 -0.77 -5.77
N ALA A 148 -10.01 -1.70 -5.68
CA ALA A 148 -9.34 -2.03 -4.41
C ALA A 148 -8.28 -1.00 -4.01
N GLY A 149 -8.15 0.10 -4.78
CA GLY A 149 -7.03 1.03 -4.68
C GLY A 149 -5.74 0.45 -5.26
N GLY A 150 -4.64 1.16 -5.08
CA GLY A 150 -3.33 0.77 -5.62
C GLY A 150 -2.17 1.54 -4.97
N SER A 151 -0.99 1.04 -5.19
CA SER A 151 -0.63 -0.08 -6.06
C SER A 151 -0.68 -1.46 -5.36
N SER A 152 -0.94 -1.55 -4.05
CA SER A 152 -1.05 -2.83 -3.32
C SER A 152 -2.51 -3.32 -3.20
N GLY A 153 -3.32 -3.11 -4.25
CA GLY A 153 -4.75 -3.47 -4.23
C GLY A 153 -4.99 -4.97 -4.14
N GLY A 154 -4.15 -5.79 -4.78
CA GLY A 154 -4.22 -7.24 -4.63
C GLY A 154 -4.01 -7.68 -3.17
N SER A 155 -3.00 -7.11 -2.50
CA SER A 155 -2.75 -7.38 -1.08
C SER A 155 -3.92 -6.96 -0.18
N ALA A 156 -4.47 -5.77 -0.42
CA ALA A 156 -5.62 -5.28 0.33
C ALA A 156 -6.87 -6.13 0.09
N SER A 157 -7.12 -6.51 -1.16
CA SER A 157 -8.27 -7.34 -1.54
C SER A 157 -8.25 -8.70 -0.84
N VAL A 158 -7.11 -9.43 -0.85
CA VAL A 158 -7.01 -10.75 -0.20
C VAL A 158 -7.11 -10.68 1.32
N VAL A 159 -6.62 -9.59 1.95
CA VAL A 159 -6.71 -9.40 3.41
C VAL A 159 -8.12 -9.02 3.84
N ALA A 160 -8.78 -8.09 3.15
CA ALA A 160 -10.15 -7.68 3.45
C ALA A 160 -11.15 -8.81 3.21
N ALA A 161 -10.93 -9.66 2.19
CA ALA A 161 -11.75 -10.83 1.93
C ALA A 161 -11.50 -12.00 2.91
N GLY A 162 -10.47 -11.93 3.75
CA GLY A 162 -10.11 -12.99 4.70
C GLY A 162 -9.41 -14.18 4.07
N VAL A 163 -8.78 -14.03 2.91
CA VAL A 163 -7.95 -15.06 2.26
C VAL A 163 -6.68 -15.32 3.06
N VAL A 164 -6.01 -14.24 3.47
CA VAL A 164 -4.87 -14.28 4.41
C VAL A 164 -5.07 -13.18 5.46
N PRO A 165 -4.51 -13.34 6.68
CA PRO A 165 -4.66 -12.32 7.72
C PRO A 165 -3.85 -11.06 7.47
N ALA A 166 -2.75 -11.17 6.72
CA ALA A 166 -1.87 -10.07 6.33
C ALA A 166 -1.22 -10.35 4.97
N ALA A 167 -0.82 -9.30 4.25
CA ALA A 167 -0.07 -9.41 3.01
C ALA A 167 0.94 -8.26 2.89
N HIS A 168 2.09 -8.53 2.23
CA HIS A 168 3.10 -7.51 1.94
C HIS A 168 2.53 -6.42 1.03
N ALA A 169 2.93 -5.19 1.30
CA ALA A 169 2.58 -4.00 0.53
C ALA A 169 3.76 -3.01 0.49
N SER A 170 3.79 -2.14 -0.51
CA SER A 170 4.77 -1.07 -0.65
C SER A 170 4.08 0.26 -0.94
N ASP A 171 4.70 1.39 -0.61
CA ASP A 171 4.11 2.71 -0.63
C ASP A 171 5.13 3.75 -1.11
N GLY A 172 5.04 4.14 -2.38
CA GLY A 172 5.86 5.19 -2.97
C GLY A 172 5.13 6.55 -3.05
N GLY A 173 3.79 6.53 -3.09
CA GLY A 173 2.95 7.74 -3.12
C GLY A 173 1.63 7.58 -2.35
N GLY A 174 1.50 6.49 -1.58
CA GLY A 174 0.30 6.12 -0.84
C GLY A 174 -0.09 4.66 -1.00
N SER A 175 0.72 3.85 -1.67
CA SER A 175 0.31 2.52 -2.14
C SER A 175 0.15 1.42 -1.07
N ILE A 176 0.41 1.69 0.21
CA ILE A 176 -0.11 0.94 1.37
C ILE A 176 -1.43 1.56 1.81
N ARG A 177 -1.45 2.88 2.00
CA ARG A 177 -2.53 3.66 2.63
C ARG A 177 -3.76 3.77 1.73
N ILE A 178 -3.58 3.97 0.43
CA ILE A 178 -4.66 4.06 -0.57
C ILE A 178 -5.52 2.78 -0.54
N PRO A 179 -4.95 1.59 -0.79
CA PRO A 179 -5.74 0.37 -0.78
C PRO A 179 -6.24 -0.01 0.62
N SER A 180 -5.54 0.39 1.70
CA SER A 180 -6.06 0.22 3.06
C SER A 180 -7.31 1.04 3.30
N SER A 181 -7.33 2.31 2.87
CA SER A 181 -8.53 3.15 2.93
C SER A 181 -9.67 2.56 2.08
N ALA A 182 -9.38 2.15 0.84
CA ALA A 182 -10.38 1.63 -0.08
C ALA A 182 -10.99 0.29 0.36
N CYS A 183 -10.21 -0.56 1.03
CA CYS A 183 -10.63 -1.90 1.46
C CYS A 183 -10.92 -2.00 2.96
N GLY A 184 -10.85 -0.90 3.71
CA GLY A 184 -11.17 -0.87 5.13
C GLY A 184 -10.12 -1.56 6.02
N LEU A 185 -8.84 -1.36 5.78
CA LEU A 185 -7.72 -2.02 6.46
C LEU A 185 -6.85 -1.05 7.25
N VAL A 186 -6.05 -1.59 8.15
CA VAL A 186 -4.91 -0.91 8.78
C VAL A 186 -3.73 -0.94 7.81
N GLY A 187 -3.24 0.24 7.41
CA GLY A 187 -2.11 0.36 6.51
C GLY A 187 -1.09 1.40 6.99
N LEU A 188 0.04 0.94 7.50
CA LEU A 188 1.15 1.79 7.91
C LEU A 188 2.19 1.88 6.79
N LYS A 189 2.43 3.10 6.30
CA LYS A 189 3.70 3.45 5.65
C LYS A 189 4.71 3.78 6.76
N PRO A 190 5.73 2.95 7.02
CA PRO A 190 6.70 3.25 8.06
C PRO A 190 7.59 4.44 7.68
N THR A 191 8.38 4.89 8.61
CA THR A 191 9.42 5.90 8.40
C THR A 191 10.36 5.47 7.26
N ARG A 192 10.81 6.43 6.45
CA ARG A 192 11.87 6.20 5.46
C ARG A 192 13.07 5.51 6.12
N GLY A 193 13.59 4.44 5.48
CA GLY A 193 14.70 3.66 6.01
C GLY A 193 14.38 2.80 7.24
N ARG A 194 13.08 2.55 7.53
CA ARG A 194 12.67 1.64 8.60
C ARG A 194 12.84 0.18 8.22
N ASN A 195 12.44 -0.20 7.02
CA ASN A 195 12.58 -1.54 6.46
C ASN A 195 13.61 -1.55 5.31
N PRO A 196 14.40 -2.61 5.14
CA PRO A 196 15.40 -2.71 4.09
C PRO A 196 14.75 -2.86 2.71
N VAL A 197 15.47 -2.46 1.68
CA VAL A 197 15.05 -2.57 0.27
C VAL A 197 15.95 -3.55 -0.49
N GLY A 198 17.15 -3.83 0.03
CA GLY A 198 18.19 -4.63 -0.63
C GLY A 198 17.87 -6.10 -0.86
N PRO A 199 18.83 -6.85 -1.44
CA PRO A 199 20.18 -6.39 -1.80
C PRO A 199 20.30 -5.78 -3.20
N VAL A 200 19.25 -5.80 -4.03
CA VAL A 200 19.31 -5.33 -5.43
C VAL A 200 19.26 -3.80 -5.52
N MET A 201 18.42 -3.20 -4.70
CA MET A 201 18.20 -1.77 -4.67
C MET A 201 18.64 -1.21 -3.31
N SER A 202 19.19 -0.01 -3.29
CA SER A 202 19.51 0.69 -2.04
C SER A 202 18.33 1.51 -1.52
N GLU A 203 17.48 1.98 -2.42
CA GLU A 203 16.26 2.73 -2.11
C GLU A 203 15.29 2.67 -3.31
N GLY A 204 14.00 2.88 -3.09
CA GLY A 204 13.02 3.03 -4.17
C GLY A 204 12.60 4.48 -4.34
N TRP A 205 12.56 4.96 -5.57
CA TRP A 205 12.20 6.33 -5.92
C TRP A 205 12.97 7.38 -5.11
N TYR A 206 14.29 7.20 -5.01
CA TYR A 206 15.17 8.12 -4.25
C TYR A 206 14.70 8.35 -2.80
N GLY A 207 14.31 7.27 -2.12
CA GLY A 207 13.87 7.27 -0.72
C GLY A 207 12.41 7.64 -0.49
N LEU A 208 11.59 7.74 -1.54
CA LEU A 208 10.14 7.98 -1.40
C LEU A 208 9.38 6.70 -1.02
N ALA A 209 9.86 5.53 -1.46
CA ALA A 209 9.18 4.26 -1.24
C ALA A 209 9.53 3.64 0.11
N ALA A 210 8.53 3.03 0.74
CA ALA A 210 8.65 2.21 1.94
C ALA A 210 7.85 0.92 1.79
N SER A 211 8.26 -0.14 2.47
CA SER A 211 7.58 -1.44 2.46
C SER A 211 7.09 -1.81 3.84
N HIS A 212 5.91 -2.42 3.92
CA HIS A 212 5.34 -3.02 5.12
C HIS A 212 4.25 -4.02 4.73
N VAL A 213 3.21 -4.15 5.54
CA VAL A 213 2.05 -5.01 5.30
C VAL A 213 0.75 -4.22 5.40
N VAL A 214 -0.33 -4.78 4.84
CA VAL A 214 -1.72 -4.42 5.16
C VAL A 214 -2.31 -5.49 6.05
N THR A 215 -3.09 -5.09 7.06
CA THR A 215 -3.66 -5.97 8.08
C THR A 215 -5.09 -5.55 8.43
N ARG A 216 -5.83 -6.42 9.12
CA ARG A 216 -7.13 -6.07 9.68
C ARG A 216 -7.05 -5.44 11.07
N THR A 217 -5.98 -5.73 11.83
CA THR A 217 -5.80 -5.28 13.21
C THR A 217 -4.50 -4.49 13.38
N VAL A 218 -4.48 -3.60 14.35
CA VAL A 218 -3.29 -2.81 14.71
C VAL A 218 -2.19 -3.72 15.27
N ARG A 219 -2.56 -4.72 16.09
CA ARG A 219 -1.58 -5.63 16.71
C ARG A 219 -0.84 -6.49 15.69
N ASP A 220 -1.50 -6.86 14.57
CA ASP A 220 -0.83 -7.56 13.47
C ASP A 220 0.20 -6.66 12.80
N SER A 221 -0.16 -5.43 12.44
CA SER A 221 0.76 -4.47 11.83
C SER A 221 2.00 -4.23 12.71
N ALA A 222 1.81 -4.07 14.03
CA ALA A 222 2.91 -3.94 14.99
C ALA A 222 3.80 -5.19 15.03
N ALA A 223 3.21 -6.40 15.05
CA ALA A 223 3.96 -7.65 15.04
C ALA A 223 4.79 -7.86 13.76
N PHE A 224 4.23 -7.48 12.62
CA PHE A 224 4.96 -7.51 11.35
C PHE A 224 6.10 -6.49 11.30
N LEU A 225 5.94 -5.30 11.90
CA LEU A 225 7.02 -4.32 11.95
C LEU A 225 8.13 -4.77 12.91
N ASP A 226 7.81 -5.38 14.06
CA ASP A 226 8.78 -6.01 14.94
C ASP A 226 9.64 -7.08 14.24
N LEU A 227 9.02 -7.83 13.31
CA LEU A 227 9.72 -8.86 12.53
C LEU A 227 10.60 -8.28 11.40
N SER A 228 10.17 -7.16 10.79
CA SER A 228 10.71 -6.69 9.52
C SER A 228 11.68 -5.52 9.62
N HIS A 229 11.60 -4.69 10.67
CA HIS A 229 12.34 -3.44 10.78
C HIS A 229 13.86 -3.62 10.94
N GLY A 230 14.57 -2.52 10.72
CA GLY A 230 16.02 -2.41 10.85
C GLY A 230 16.72 -2.39 9.50
N PRO A 231 17.86 -1.69 9.42
CA PRO A 231 18.64 -1.56 8.21
C PRO A 231 19.28 -2.88 7.77
N GLU A 232 19.71 -2.90 6.53
CA GLU A 232 20.63 -3.88 5.98
C GLU A 232 22.04 -3.28 5.91
N ALA A 233 23.07 -4.13 5.94
CA ALA A 233 24.44 -3.68 5.73
C ALA A 233 24.60 -3.06 4.34
N GLY A 234 24.97 -1.79 4.28
CA GLY A 234 25.10 -1.03 3.02
C GLY A 234 23.92 -0.13 2.68
N ASP A 235 22.85 -0.11 3.49
CA ASP A 235 21.78 0.88 3.32
C ASP A 235 22.32 2.31 3.41
N PRO A 236 21.88 3.24 2.54
CA PRO A 236 22.39 4.61 2.51
C PRO A 236 22.03 5.42 3.77
N TYR A 237 20.99 5.03 4.47
CA TYR A 237 20.54 5.61 5.74
C TYR A 237 19.59 4.64 6.46
N ALA A 238 19.38 4.85 7.76
CA ALA A 238 18.44 4.10 8.57
C ALA A 238 17.53 5.04 9.36
N ALA A 239 16.29 4.61 9.61
CA ALA A 239 15.43 5.28 10.58
C ALA A 239 16.01 5.12 12.00
N PRO A 240 15.80 6.10 12.90
CA PRO A 240 16.19 5.94 14.31
C PRO A 240 15.66 4.64 14.89
N PRO A 241 16.44 3.92 15.72
CA PRO A 241 15.96 2.69 16.35
C PRO A 241 14.71 2.97 17.19
N PRO A 242 13.75 2.05 17.28
CA PRO A 242 12.60 2.20 18.17
C PRO A 242 13.04 2.11 19.63
N ASP A 243 12.28 2.73 20.54
CA ASP A 243 12.53 2.67 21.99
C ASP A 243 12.25 1.28 22.58
N GLY A 244 11.52 0.44 21.86
CA GLY A 244 11.16 -0.93 22.24
C GLY A 244 10.30 -1.61 21.16
N PRO A 245 9.83 -2.83 21.40
CA PRO A 245 8.98 -3.55 20.46
C PRO A 245 7.67 -2.79 20.17
N TYR A 246 7.27 -2.69 18.91
CA TYR A 246 6.05 -2.01 18.49
C TYR A 246 4.78 -2.66 19.05
N ARG A 247 4.77 -3.99 19.25
CA ARG A 247 3.67 -4.69 19.93
C ARG A 247 3.49 -4.22 21.38
N GLN A 248 4.59 -3.91 22.08
CA GLN A 248 4.51 -3.36 23.44
C GLN A 248 3.98 -1.92 23.41
N ALA A 249 4.39 -1.11 22.43
CA ALA A 249 3.85 0.23 22.25
C ALA A 249 2.33 0.21 22.02
N ALA A 250 1.82 -0.71 21.19
CA ALA A 250 0.39 -0.88 20.94
C ALA A 250 -0.41 -1.31 22.20
N GLN A 251 0.23 -1.94 23.19
CA GLN A 251 -0.38 -2.40 24.44
C GLN A 251 -0.08 -1.49 25.62
N GLY A 252 0.75 -0.46 25.42
CA GLY A 252 1.18 0.46 26.45
C GLY A 252 0.07 1.41 26.90
N PRO A 253 0.30 2.10 28.04
CA PRO A 253 -0.66 3.09 28.54
C PRO A 253 -0.83 4.24 27.54
N HIS A 254 -2.07 4.66 27.34
CA HIS A 254 -2.39 5.78 26.45
C HIS A 254 -1.94 7.10 27.08
N ARG A 255 -1.39 7.98 26.24
CA ARG A 255 -0.90 9.30 26.63
C ARG A 255 -1.73 10.36 25.91
N SER A 256 -1.99 11.49 26.57
CA SER A 256 -2.55 12.66 25.88
C SER A 256 -1.53 13.19 24.86
N LEU A 257 -1.95 13.32 23.61
CA LEU A 257 -1.15 13.79 22.48
C LEU A 257 -1.61 15.16 22.01
N ARG A 258 -0.71 15.91 21.40
CA ARG A 258 -1.00 17.13 20.65
C ARG A 258 -1.25 16.73 19.20
N ILE A 259 -2.48 16.90 18.74
CA ILE A 259 -2.93 16.42 17.44
C ILE A 259 -3.33 17.60 16.57
N GLY A 260 -2.64 17.77 15.44
CA GLY A 260 -2.99 18.75 14.43
C GLY A 260 -3.93 18.13 13.38
N VAL A 261 -5.07 18.75 13.14
CA VAL A 261 -6.01 18.34 12.10
C VAL A 261 -5.81 19.22 10.87
N VAL A 262 -5.47 18.62 9.75
CA VAL A 262 -5.36 19.33 8.47
C VAL A 262 -6.74 19.40 7.84
N GLU A 263 -7.30 20.61 7.80
CA GLU A 263 -8.59 20.86 7.18
C GLU A 263 -8.46 20.79 5.63
N GLY A 264 -9.23 19.89 5.02
CA GLY A 264 -9.22 19.74 3.56
C GLY A 264 -8.03 18.94 3.01
N ALA A 265 -7.70 19.20 1.75
CA ALA A 265 -6.55 18.60 1.10
C ALA A 265 -5.25 19.28 1.57
N MET A 266 -4.27 18.47 1.96
CA MET A 266 -2.96 18.95 2.41
C MET A 266 -2.27 19.83 1.34
N THR A 267 -2.52 19.55 0.07
CA THR A 267 -1.98 20.31 -1.06
C THR A 267 -2.78 21.57 -1.39
N GLY A 268 -3.97 21.75 -0.86
CA GLY A 268 -4.80 22.95 -1.01
C GLY A 268 -5.45 23.16 -2.39
N ASP A 269 -5.24 22.25 -3.34
CA ASP A 269 -5.72 22.38 -4.73
C ASP A 269 -6.84 21.39 -5.10
N VAL A 270 -7.26 20.56 -4.15
CA VAL A 270 -8.28 19.52 -4.34
C VAL A 270 -9.38 19.67 -3.30
N ASN A 271 -10.62 19.67 -3.74
CA ASN A 271 -11.76 19.57 -2.83
C ASN A 271 -11.94 18.12 -2.40
N LEU A 272 -12.02 17.90 -1.08
CA LEU A 272 -12.37 16.60 -0.54
C LEU A 272 -13.86 16.34 -0.66
N ASP A 273 -14.23 15.09 -0.88
CA ASP A 273 -15.62 14.63 -0.79
C ASP A 273 -16.16 14.89 0.63
N PRO A 274 -17.43 15.32 0.78
CA PRO A 274 -18.04 15.54 2.09
C PRO A 274 -17.91 14.36 3.06
N GLU A 275 -17.99 13.12 2.57
CA GLU A 275 -17.79 11.91 3.39
C GLU A 275 -16.38 11.84 3.99
N CYS A 276 -15.37 12.30 3.25
CA CYS A 276 -14.00 12.34 3.73
C CYS A 276 -13.82 13.44 4.81
N LEU A 277 -14.49 14.58 4.66
CA LEU A 277 -14.50 15.64 5.67
C LEU A 277 -15.19 15.16 6.96
N VAL A 278 -16.39 14.57 6.83
CA VAL A 278 -17.13 13.98 7.96
C VAL A 278 -16.30 12.92 8.69
N ALA A 279 -15.54 12.12 7.97
CA ALA A 279 -14.66 11.11 8.57
C ALA A 279 -13.58 11.77 9.46
N VAL A 280 -12.97 12.85 8.99
CA VAL A 280 -11.96 13.61 9.76
C VAL A 280 -12.58 14.28 10.96
N ASP A 281 -13.72 14.97 10.81
CA ASP A 281 -14.40 15.70 11.90
C ASP A 281 -14.85 14.76 13.02
N ARG A 282 -15.46 13.63 12.66
CA ARG A 282 -15.84 12.59 13.64
C ARG A 282 -14.64 12.00 14.36
N THR A 283 -13.54 11.83 13.65
CA THR A 283 -12.30 11.34 14.24
C THR A 283 -11.69 12.38 15.18
N ALA A 284 -11.70 13.66 14.81
CA ALA A 284 -11.25 14.75 15.67
C ALA A 284 -12.05 14.79 16.99
N SER A 285 -13.38 14.71 16.91
CA SER A 285 -14.25 14.65 18.08
C SER A 285 -13.97 13.44 18.98
N LEU A 286 -13.77 12.25 18.39
CA LEU A 286 -13.41 11.04 19.13
C LEU A 286 -12.05 11.21 19.85
N LEU A 287 -11.08 11.84 19.20
CA LEU A 287 -9.77 12.10 19.81
C LEU A 287 -9.87 13.06 21.02
N GLU A 288 -10.72 14.07 20.95
CA GLU A 288 -11.01 14.95 22.10
C GLU A 288 -11.69 14.18 23.24
N GLU A 289 -12.69 13.34 22.95
CA GLU A 289 -13.34 12.46 23.92
C GLU A 289 -12.36 11.50 24.61
N LEU A 290 -11.32 11.06 23.88
CA LEU A 290 -10.24 10.22 24.41
C LEU A 290 -9.17 11.02 25.19
N GLY A 291 -9.31 12.34 25.32
CA GLY A 291 -8.46 13.19 26.14
C GLY A 291 -7.22 13.73 25.44
N HIS A 292 -7.18 13.73 24.11
CA HIS A 292 -6.11 14.38 23.34
C HIS A 292 -6.39 15.88 23.18
N ARG A 293 -5.34 16.65 22.86
CA ARG A 293 -5.45 18.06 22.46
C ARG A 293 -5.51 18.13 20.95
N VAL A 294 -6.65 18.57 20.43
CA VAL A 294 -6.91 18.63 18.98
C VAL A 294 -6.99 20.08 18.54
N GLU A 295 -6.28 20.47 17.51
CA GLU A 295 -6.29 21.81 16.95
C GLU A 295 -6.13 21.80 15.42
N PRO A 296 -6.70 22.77 14.69
CA PRO A 296 -6.49 22.88 13.26
C PRO A 296 -5.05 23.27 12.96
N VAL A 297 -4.48 22.71 11.86
CA VAL A 297 -3.14 23.00 11.42
C VAL A 297 -3.06 23.19 9.91
N SER A 298 -2.24 24.16 9.48
CA SER A 298 -1.87 24.34 8.07
C SER A 298 -0.42 23.91 7.86
N THR A 299 -0.18 23.10 6.84
CA THR A 299 1.16 22.57 6.57
C THR A 299 2.01 23.49 5.68
N GLY A 300 1.41 24.45 4.97
CA GLY A 300 2.10 25.30 4.01
C GLY A 300 2.72 24.55 2.83
N ILE A 301 2.40 23.26 2.64
CA ILE A 301 2.85 22.47 1.51
C ILE A 301 1.92 22.76 0.33
N GLY A 302 2.42 23.57 -0.61
CA GLY A 302 1.67 23.92 -1.82
C GLY A 302 1.64 22.77 -2.85
N PRO A 303 0.63 22.81 -3.77
CA PRO A 303 0.33 21.68 -4.68
C PRO A 303 1.38 21.48 -5.80
N GLY A 304 1.73 22.54 -6.50
CA GLY A 304 2.43 22.44 -7.78
C GLY A 304 3.85 21.86 -7.69
N PRO A 305 4.78 22.53 -6.98
CA PRO A 305 6.17 22.09 -6.94
C PRO A 305 6.37 20.70 -6.34
N GLY A 306 5.62 20.35 -5.29
CA GLY A 306 5.70 19.04 -4.66
C GLY A 306 5.23 17.91 -5.57
N ARG A 307 4.10 18.10 -6.27
CA ARG A 307 3.59 17.14 -7.26
C ARG A 307 4.61 16.91 -8.37
N ARG A 308 5.18 17.99 -8.91
CA ARG A 308 6.20 17.90 -9.95
C ARG A 308 7.44 17.15 -9.46
N ALA A 309 7.92 17.43 -8.24
CA ALA A 309 9.06 16.71 -7.65
C ALA A 309 8.80 15.21 -7.53
N MET A 310 7.63 14.83 -7.04
CA MET A 310 7.20 13.43 -6.93
C MET A 310 7.23 12.74 -8.29
N LEU A 311 6.63 13.35 -9.33
CA LEU A 311 6.57 12.81 -10.68
C LEU A 311 7.95 12.77 -11.33
N THR A 312 8.80 13.79 -11.12
CA THR A 312 10.17 13.81 -11.65
C THR A 312 10.98 12.62 -11.09
N LEU A 313 10.99 12.45 -9.78
CA LEU A 313 11.78 11.39 -9.16
C LEU A 313 11.29 9.99 -9.55
N SER A 314 9.98 9.77 -9.59
CA SER A 314 9.42 8.49 -10.01
C SER A 314 9.70 8.18 -11.49
N ALA A 315 9.63 9.17 -12.36
CA ALA A 315 9.92 9.01 -13.79
C ALA A 315 11.39 8.71 -14.07
N VAL A 316 12.32 9.44 -13.40
CA VAL A 316 13.76 9.21 -13.53
C VAL A 316 14.14 7.81 -13.02
N ASP A 317 13.62 7.40 -11.86
CA ASP A 317 13.84 6.06 -11.30
C ASP A 317 13.33 4.95 -12.23
N THR A 318 12.12 5.14 -12.80
CA THR A 318 11.53 4.19 -13.75
C THR A 318 12.36 4.10 -15.03
N ALA A 319 12.79 5.21 -15.60
CA ALA A 319 13.63 5.23 -16.80
C ALA A 319 15.01 4.58 -16.54
N TRP A 320 15.61 4.85 -15.37
CA TRP A 320 16.86 4.21 -14.95
C TRP A 320 16.69 2.69 -14.78
N MET A 321 15.64 2.26 -14.08
CA MET A 321 15.35 0.84 -13.85
C MET A 321 15.15 0.09 -15.17
N VAL A 322 14.34 0.64 -16.07
CA VAL A 322 14.07 0.03 -17.38
C VAL A 322 15.35 -0.09 -18.21
N GLY A 323 16.22 0.94 -18.22
CA GLY A 323 17.50 0.90 -18.94
C GLY A 323 18.53 -0.01 -18.27
N THR A 324 18.61 -0.04 -16.95
CA THR A 324 19.60 -0.84 -16.20
C THR A 324 19.32 -2.34 -16.27
N PHE A 325 18.05 -2.73 -16.23
CA PHE A 325 17.63 -4.14 -16.27
C PHE A 325 17.22 -4.61 -17.68
N ASP A 326 17.50 -3.81 -18.71
CA ASP A 326 17.22 -4.11 -20.13
C ASP A 326 15.76 -4.56 -20.38
N ILE A 327 14.83 -3.82 -19.78
CA ILE A 327 13.39 -4.10 -19.89
C ILE A 327 12.88 -3.56 -21.24
N ASP A 328 12.18 -4.41 -22.01
CA ASP A 328 11.60 -4.04 -23.30
C ASP A 328 10.47 -3.01 -23.14
N VAL A 329 10.77 -1.74 -23.42
CA VAL A 329 9.83 -0.61 -23.31
C VAL A 329 8.59 -0.83 -24.17
N SER A 330 8.70 -1.49 -25.32
CA SER A 330 7.57 -1.70 -26.24
C SER A 330 6.47 -2.61 -25.67
N LYS A 331 6.80 -3.40 -24.64
CA LYS A 331 5.86 -4.29 -23.93
C LYS A 331 5.18 -3.61 -22.73
N LEU A 332 5.64 -2.41 -22.34
CA LEU A 332 5.02 -1.67 -21.25
C LEU A 332 3.65 -1.12 -21.64
N GLU A 333 2.83 -0.86 -20.66
CA GLU A 333 1.58 -0.12 -20.86
C GLU A 333 1.86 1.28 -21.44
N PRO A 334 1.05 1.78 -22.39
CA PRO A 334 1.34 3.03 -23.10
C PRO A 334 1.60 4.23 -22.16
N ALA A 335 0.87 4.33 -21.04
CA ALA A 335 1.09 5.39 -20.05
C ALA A 335 2.48 5.28 -19.38
N ASN A 336 2.98 4.06 -19.13
CA ASN A 336 4.29 3.84 -18.54
C ASN A 336 5.43 4.04 -19.54
N GLN A 337 5.19 3.81 -20.83
CA GLN A 337 6.14 4.24 -21.88
C GLN A 337 6.32 5.76 -21.87
N VAL A 338 5.23 6.55 -21.68
CA VAL A 338 5.32 8.00 -21.49
C VAL A 338 6.15 8.37 -20.26
N VAL A 339 5.99 7.64 -19.15
CA VAL A 339 6.79 7.86 -17.92
C VAL A 339 8.29 7.65 -18.19
N VAL A 340 8.64 6.59 -18.93
CA VAL A 340 10.04 6.30 -19.32
C VAL A 340 10.61 7.44 -20.17
N GLU A 341 9.87 7.89 -21.20
CA GLU A 341 10.32 8.99 -22.06
C GLU A 341 10.40 10.33 -21.29
N ALA A 342 9.47 10.58 -20.38
CA ALA A 342 9.52 11.74 -19.49
C ALA A 342 10.76 11.70 -18.59
N GLY A 343 11.07 10.55 -18.00
CA GLY A 343 12.24 10.37 -17.13
C GLY A 343 13.57 10.57 -17.88
N LYS A 344 13.68 10.07 -19.11
CA LYS A 344 14.86 10.30 -19.99
C LYS A 344 15.07 11.78 -20.34
N ALA A 345 13.99 12.57 -20.41
CA ALA A 345 14.03 13.98 -20.77
C ALA A 345 14.39 14.92 -19.60
N VAL A 346 14.41 14.41 -18.35
CA VAL A 346 14.77 15.22 -17.17
C VAL A 346 16.27 15.54 -17.18
N SER A 347 16.61 16.83 -17.06
CA SER A 347 18.02 17.24 -16.93
C SER A 347 18.58 16.90 -15.54
N ALA A 348 19.91 16.78 -15.44
CA ALA A 348 20.58 16.57 -14.16
C ALA A 348 20.29 17.71 -13.15
N THR A 349 20.15 18.94 -13.63
CA THR A 349 19.83 20.11 -12.81
C THR A 349 18.39 20.02 -12.30
N ASP A 350 17.42 19.74 -13.19
CA ASP A 350 16.02 19.55 -12.77
C ASP A 350 15.86 18.40 -11.75
N PHE A 351 16.58 17.32 -11.96
CA PHE A 351 16.60 16.21 -11.01
C PHE A 351 17.12 16.65 -9.64
N ALA A 352 18.27 17.36 -9.60
CA ALA A 352 18.86 17.85 -8.37
C ALA A 352 17.94 18.84 -7.63
N ASP A 353 17.30 19.76 -8.36
CA ASP A 353 16.38 20.75 -7.80
C ASP A 353 15.15 20.07 -7.16
N ASN A 354 14.57 19.08 -7.83
CA ASN A 354 13.41 18.33 -7.31
C ASN A 354 13.79 17.47 -6.10
N LEU A 355 14.97 16.84 -6.10
CA LEU A 355 15.47 16.09 -4.94
C LEU A 355 15.72 17.03 -3.74
N TYR A 356 16.25 18.24 -3.99
CA TYR A 356 16.45 19.25 -2.95
C TYR A 356 15.11 19.75 -2.38
N LEU A 357 14.11 19.95 -3.23
CA LEU A 357 12.76 20.35 -2.85
C LEU A 357 12.11 19.32 -1.92
N VAL A 358 12.23 18.03 -2.21
CA VAL A 358 11.76 16.95 -1.35
C VAL A 358 12.39 17.03 0.05
N ARG A 359 13.69 17.26 0.13
CA ARG A 359 14.42 17.45 1.41
C ARG A 359 13.97 18.72 2.14
N HIS A 360 13.66 19.79 1.41
CA HIS A 360 13.14 21.03 1.96
C HIS A 360 11.75 20.83 2.61
N TYR A 361 10.84 20.10 1.97
CA TYR A 361 9.55 19.75 2.55
C TYR A 361 9.70 18.91 3.82
N GLY A 362 10.68 18.02 3.89
CA GLY A 362 11.02 17.31 5.12
C GLY A 362 11.36 18.24 6.29
N ARG A 363 12.05 19.36 6.02
CA ARG A 363 12.35 20.38 7.06
C ARG A 363 11.13 21.18 7.47
N ILE A 364 10.22 21.51 6.53
CA ILE A 364 8.96 22.18 6.84
C ILE A 364 8.13 21.28 7.76
N MET A 365 7.95 20.03 7.37
CA MET A 365 7.19 19.07 8.16
C MET A 365 7.82 18.81 9.53
N GLY A 366 9.16 18.73 9.59
CA GLY A 366 9.89 18.59 10.85
C GLY A 366 9.53 19.69 11.85
N ARG A 367 9.46 20.96 11.40
CA ARG A 367 9.07 22.11 12.28
C ARG A 367 7.61 22.02 12.74
N ILE A 368 6.67 21.64 11.86
CA ILE A 368 5.26 21.44 12.22
C ILE A 368 5.15 20.36 13.31
N MET A 369 5.94 19.32 13.20
CA MET A 369 5.95 18.21 14.15
C MET A 369 6.69 18.51 15.48
N GLU A 370 7.34 19.67 15.63
CA GLU A 370 7.83 20.14 16.95
C GLU A 370 6.66 20.46 17.89
N ASP A 371 5.58 21.03 17.36
CA ASP A 371 4.39 21.40 18.12
C ASP A 371 3.33 20.30 18.20
N HIS A 372 3.36 19.33 17.28
CA HIS A 372 2.39 18.24 17.20
C HIS A 372 3.06 16.87 17.34
N ASP A 373 2.38 15.94 17.99
CA ASP A 373 2.82 14.55 18.12
C ASP A 373 2.28 13.70 16.96
N VAL A 374 1.06 14.04 16.46
CA VAL A 374 0.40 13.39 15.33
C VAL A 374 -0.34 14.44 14.49
N LEU A 375 -0.36 14.27 13.17
CA LEU A 375 -1.27 14.99 12.28
C LEU A 375 -2.37 14.03 11.81
N VAL A 376 -3.57 14.56 11.59
CA VAL A 376 -4.74 13.83 11.11
C VAL A 376 -5.22 14.44 9.80
N THR A 377 -5.46 13.59 8.80
CA THR A 377 -6.00 13.97 7.49
C THR A 377 -6.97 12.90 7.00
N SER A 378 -7.80 13.19 5.99
CA SER A 378 -8.39 12.15 5.17
C SER A 378 -7.28 11.38 4.44
N THR A 379 -7.38 10.05 4.29
CA THR A 379 -6.40 9.29 3.50
C THR A 379 -6.57 9.58 2.02
N LEU A 380 -7.80 9.57 1.51
CA LEU A 380 -8.16 9.82 0.11
C LEU A 380 -9.01 11.09 0.00
N ALA A 381 -9.09 11.64 -1.21
CA ALA A 381 -9.97 12.77 -1.49
C ALA A 381 -11.44 12.36 -1.65
N THR A 382 -11.71 11.08 -1.90
CA THR A 382 -13.07 10.54 -2.10
C THR A 382 -13.17 9.12 -1.56
N PRO A 383 -14.37 8.59 -1.30
CA PRO A 383 -14.58 7.15 -1.18
C PRO A 383 -14.06 6.39 -2.42
N PRO A 384 -13.91 5.06 -2.37
CA PRO A 384 -13.46 4.27 -3.52
C PRO A 384 -14.34 4.50 -4.77
N TRP A 385 -13.71 4.44 -5.94
CA TRP A 385 -14.33 4.77 -7.24
C TRP A 385 -14.41 3.55 -8.16
N PRO A 386 -15.22 3.59 -9.25
CA PRO A 386 -15.34 2.51 -10.23
C PRO A 386 -14.01 2.22 -10.93
N HIS A 387 -13.86 0.97 -11.39
CA HIS A 387 -12.74 0.59 -12.25
C HIS A 387 -12.66 1.50 -13.48
N PHE A 388 -11.45 1.69 -13.98
CA PHE A 388 -11.11 2.47 -15.17
C PHE A 388 -11.42 3.99 -15.10
N ALA A 389 -11.86 4.51 -13.95
CA ALA A 389 -12.16 5.93 -13.76
C ALA A 389 -10.93 6.85 -13.96
N LEU A 390 -9.72 6.31 -13.74
CA LEU A 390 -8.47 7.07 -13.85
C LEU A 390 -7.77 6.92 -15.20
N GLN A 391 -8.32 6.16 -16.12
CA GLN A 391 -7.70 5.96 -17.42
C GLN A 391 -7.61 7.25 -18.24
N PRO A 392 -6.60 7.37 -19.13
CA PRO A 392 -6.47 8.49 -20.05
C PRO A 392 -7.73 8.65 -20.92
N GLY A 393 -8.17 9.90 -21.14
CA GLY A 393 -9.24 10.23 -22.07
C GLY A 393 -8.83 10.00 -23.53
N ALA A 394 -9.79 10.14 -24.48
CA ALA A 394 -9.54 9.91 -25.90
C ALA A 394 -8.39 10.78 -26.44
N GLU A 395 -8.41 12.09 -26.16
CA GLU A 395 -7.36 13.03 -26.59
C GLU A 395 -5.98 12.65 -26.00
N GLN A 396 -5.93 12.28 -24.71
CA GLN A 396 -4.69 11.83 -24.10
C GLN A 396 -4.15 10.55 -24.76
N ARG A 397 -5.03 9.59 -25.08
CA ARG A 397 -4.64 8.36 -25.80
C ARG A 397 -4.08 8.66 -27.19
N GLU A 398 -4.65 9.60 -27.93
CA GLU A 398 -4.11 10.03 -29.24
C GLU A 398 -2.73 10.66 -29.09
N ARG A 399 -2.52 11.51 -28.09
CA ARG A 399 -1.21 12.13 -27.80
C ARG A 399 -0.18 11.08 -27.34
N ILE A 400 -0.58 10.10 -26.53
CA ILE A 400 0.27 8.96 -26.17
C ILE A 400 0.67 8.19 -27.45
N ALA A 401 -0.28 7.83 -28.30
CA ALA A 401 0.02 7.13 -29.55
C ALA A 401 0.98 7.94 -30.43
N ALA A 402 0.75 9.25 -30.59
CA ALA A 402 1.63 10.12 -31.34
C ALA A 402 3.07 10.18 -30.76
N LEU A 403 3.22 10.16 -29.41
CA LEU A 403 4.53 10.11 -28.77
C LEU A 403 5.25 8.80 -29.10
N LEU A 404 4.55 7.67 -28.97
CA LEU A 404 5.14 6.35 -29.20
C LEU A 404 5.52 6.12 -30.67
N GLU A 405 4.83 6.79 -31.58
CA GLU A 405 5.13 6.78 -33.02
C GLU A 405 6.16 7.85 -33.44
N GLY A 406 6.72 8.62 -32.50
CA GLY A 406 7.70 9.67 -32.79
C GLY A 406 7.13 10.90 -33.50
N ARG A 407 5.80 11.09 -33.51
CA ARG A 407 5.10 12.22 -34.15
C ARG A 407 4.69 13.34 -33.17
N TYR A 408 4.85 13.11 -31.87
CA TYR A 408 4.49 14.11 -30.84
C TYR A 408 5.58 15.16 -30.70
N THR A 409 5.20 16.42 -30.83
CA THR A 409 6.13 17.56 -30.75
C THR A 409 6.12 18.27 -29.39
N GLY A 410 5.25 17.83 -28.47
CA GLY A 410 5.16 18.37 -27.11
C GLY A 410 6.13 17.71 -26.14
N SER A 411 6.05 18.13 -24.87
CA SER A 411 6.86 17.57 -23.80
C SER A 411 6.26 16.25 -23.28
N ALA A 412 7.04 15.17 -23.29
CA ALA A 412 6.63 13.88 -22.66
C ALA A 412 6.34 14.07 -21.17
N PHE A 413 7.12 14.94 -20.48
CA PHE A 413 6.91 15.23 -19.07
C PHE A 413 5.55 15.92 -18.81
N GLN A 414 5.17 16.91 -19.62
CA GLN A 414 3.86 17.56 -19.50
C GLN A 414 2.71 16.56 -19.77
N LEU A 415 2.85 15.70 -20.78
CA LEU A 415 1.86 14.66 -21.04
C LEU A 415 1.71 13.70 -19.87
N MET A 416 2.82 13.30 -19.24
CA MET A 416 2.82 12.50 -18.02
C MET A 416 2.09 13.22 -16.85
N GLU A 417 2.38 14.51 -16.63
CA GLU A 417 1.71 15.32 -15.59
C GLU A 417 0.19 15.36 -15.81
N GLU A 418 -0.26 15.54 -17.04
CA GLU A 418 -1.68 15.54 -17.39
C GLU A 418 -2.35 14.18 -17.15
N ILE A 419 -1.69 13.08 -17.55
CA ILE A 419 -2.17 11.71 -17.31
C ILE A 419 -2.27 11.44 -15.80
N ALA A 420 -1.26 11.84 -15.04
CA ALA A 420 -1.20 11.62 -13.59
C ALA A 420 -2.22 12.45 -12.80
N THR A 421 -2.74 13.56 -13.35
CA THR A 421 -3.56 14.52 -12.62
C THR A 421 -4.79 13.88 -11.97
N LYS A 422 -5.52 13.01 -12.68
CA LYS A 422 -6.70 12.33 -12.11
C LYS A 422 -6.33 11.49 -10.89
N SER A 423 -5.22 10.77 -10.95
CA SER A 423 -4.70 9.94 -9.86
C SER A 423 -4.26 10.81 -8.69
N MET A 424 -3.43 11.83 -8.94
CA MET A 424 -2.89 12.71 -7.91
C MET A 424 -3.98 13.48 -7.15
N ASN A 425 -5.07 13.85 -7.83
CA ASN A 425 -6.23 14.51 -7.21
C ASN A 425 -7.03 13.57 -6.29
N ARG A 426 -6.92 12.26 -6.43
CA ARG A 426 -7.54 11.28 -5.51
C ARG A 426 -6.72 11.05 -4.23
N ILE A 427 -5.44 11.40 -4.25
CA ILE A 427 -4.48 11.05 -3.20
C ILE A 427 -3.70 12.28 -2.65
N PRO A 428 -4.29 13.48 -2.50
CA PRO A 428 -3.56 14.71 -2.17
C PRO A 428 -2.90 14.65 -0.80
N ASN A 429 -3.35 13.76 0.08
CA ASN A 429 -2.91 13.66 1.46
C ASN A 429 -1.91 12.50 1.71
N THR A 430 -1.62 11.64 0.74
CA THR A 430 -0.73 10.49 0.96
C THR A 430 0.71 10.76 0.50
N TRP A 431 0.90 11.17 -0.77
CA TRP A 431 2.22 11.35 -1.34
C TRP A 431 3.11 12.39 -0.63
N PRO A 432 2.59 13.46 0.02
CA PRO A 432 3.45 14.38 0.76
C PRO A 432 4.31 13.69 1.83
N PHE A 433 3.77 12.64 2.49
CA PHE A 433 4.50 11.91 3.53
C PHE A 433 5.48 10.87 2.99
N ASN A 434 5.43 10.56 1.71
CA ASN A 434 6.52 9.86 1.02
C ASN A 434 7.71 10.82 0.83
N MET A 435 7.44 12.07 0.42
CA MET A 435 8.47 13.09 0.26
C MET A 435 9.14 13.44 1.58
N THR A 436 8.36 13.67 2.63
CA THR A 436 8.89 14.12 3.93
C THR A 436 9.44 12.98 4.79
N GLY A 437 9.00 11.74 4.55
CA GLY A 437 9.55 10.53 5.15
C GLY A 437 8.96 10.12 6.50
N GLN A 438 8.00 10.87 7.07
CA GLN A 438 7.32 10.51 8.32
C GLN A 438 6.54 9.20 8.19
N PRO A 439 6.38 8.44 9.29
CA PRO A 439 5.45 7.32 9.32
C PRO A 439 4.01 7.85 9.20
N ALA A 440 3.18 7.15 8.42
CA ALA A 440 1.79 7.53 8.20
C ALA A 440 0.91 6.27 8.13
N MET A 441 -0.18 6.26 8.89
CA MET A 441 -1.08 5.11 9.05
C MET A 441 -2.49 5.47 8.62
N SER A 442 -3.10 4.72 7.71
CA SER A 442 -4.52 4.78 7.40
C SER A 442 -5.28 3.79 8.28
N LEU A 443 -6.32 4.27 8.96
CA LEU A 443 -7.21 3.47 9.80
C LEU A 443 -8.64 3.50 9.25
N PRO A 444 -9.37 2.37 9.24
CA PRO A 444 -10.72 2.26 8.69
C PRO A 444 -11.79 2.70 9.71
N ILE A 445 -11.67 3.92 10.19
CA ILE A 445 -12.45 4.41 11.34
C ILE A 445 -13.85 4.92 10.93
N HIS A 446 -14.10 5.12 9.65
CA HIS A 446 -15.37 5.63 9.12
C HIS A 446 -15.91 4.80 7.95
N ARG A 447 -17.23 4.81 7.81
CA ARG A 447 -17.99 4.29 6.67
C ARG A 447 -18.84 5.40 6.07
N ALA A 448 -18.74 5.53 4.74
CA ALA A 448 -19.61 6.42 3.98
C ALA A 448 -21.08 5.92 3.99
N GLU A 449 -22.04 6.78 3.69
CA GLU A 449 -23.44 6.39 3.54
C GLU A 449 -23.64 5.30 2.48
N SER A 450 -22.78 5.26 1.45
CA SER A 450 -22.73 4.19 0.45
C SER A 450 -22.30 2.81 1.00
N GLY A 451 -21.87 2.74 2.27
CA GLY A 451 -21.35 1.53 2.92
C GLY A 451 -19.87 1.24 2.65
N HIS A 452 -19.20 2.05 1.81
CA HIS A 452 -17.77 1.88 1.55
C HIS A 452 -16.93 2.42 2.73
N PRO A 453 -15.78 1.79 3.04
CA PRO A 453 -14.87 2.31 4.04
C PRO A 453 -14.23 3.63 3.58
N VAL A 454 -13.99 4.51 4.53
CA VAL A 454 -13.23 5.76 4.38
C VAL A 454 -12.12 5.77 5.42
N GLY A 455 -10.88 5.73 4.94
CA GLY A 455 -9.71 5.75 5.80
C GLY A 455 -9.37 7.17 6.27
N VAL A 456 -9.06 7.30 7.56
CA VAL A 456 -8.46 8.50 8.13
C VAL A 456 -6.98 8.23 8.35
N GLN A 457 -6.13 9.17 7.96
CA GLN A 457 -4.68 9.04 8.03
C GLN A 457 -4.13 9.78 9.25
N PHE A 458 -3.26 9.09 9.97
CA PHE A 458 -2.52 9.56 11.13
C PHE A 458 -1.03 9.59 10.79
N VAL A 459 -0.38 10.73 10.99
CA VAL A 459 1.03 10.93 10.65
C VAL A 459 1.82 11.24 11.91
N GLY A 460 2.80 10.40 12.23
CA GLY A 460 3.65 10.57 13.39
C GLY A 460 4.92 11.37 13.10
N ARG A 461 5.63 11.75 14.15
CA ARG A 461 6.99 12.30 14.01
C ARG A 461 7.91 11.28 13.36
N PHE A 462 8.94 11.76 12.66
CA PHE A 462 9.93 10.88 12.04
C PHE A 462 10.53 9.89 13.04
N GLY A 463 10.43 8.60 12.75
CA GLY A 463 10.91 7.51 13.60
C GLY A 463 9.97 7.09 14.74
N ARG A 464 8.77 7.68 14.86
CA ARG A 464 7.83 7.46 15.98
C ARG A 464 6.61 6.63 15.59
N GLU A 465 6.82 5.49 14.98
CA GLU A 465 5.77 4.49 14.71
C GLU A 465 5.12 3.98 16.01
N ASP A 466 5.87 3.94 17.10
CA ASP A 466 5.39 3.58 18.45
C ASP A 466 4.21 4.45 18.88
N THR A 467 4.29 5.77 18.66
CA THR A 467 3.21 6.71 18.95
C THR A 467 1.97 6.41 18.11
N LEU A 468 2.15 6.11 16.82
CA LEU A 468 1.04 5.74 15.94
C LEU A 468 0.39 4.43 16.34
N PHE A 469 1.18 3.41 16.71
CA PHE A 469 0.62 2.14 17.16
C PHE A 469 -0.14 2.26 18.48
N ASN A 470 0.34 3.08 19.44
CA ASN A 470 -0.37 3.32 20.69
C ASN A 470 -1.70 4.04 20.46
N LEU A 471 -1.71 5.11 19.65
CA LEU A 471 -2.92 5.84 19.29
C LEU A 471 -3.91 4.96 18.50
N ALA A 472 -3.41 4.20 17.52
CA ALA A 472 -4.22 3.33 16.69
C ALA A 472 -4.89 2.20 17.51
N ALA A 473 -4.19 1.65 18.50
CA ALA A 473 -4.76 0.65 19.41
C ALA A 473 -5.87 1.24 20.29
N GLN A 474 -5.69 2.47 20.79
CA GLN A 474 -6.72 3.18 21.52
C GLN A 474 -7.99 3.44 20.67
N LEU A 475 -7.78 3.82 19.41
CA LEU A 475 -8.88 4.03 18.47
C LEU A 475 -9.57 2.71 18.08
N GLU A 476 -8.81 1.61 17.90
CA GLU A 476 -9.35 0.28 17.64
C GLU A 476 -10.19 -0.24 18.82
N GLU A 477 -9.79 0.06 20.06
CA GLU A 477 -10.55 -0.27 21.27
C GLU A 477 -11.82 0.57 21.39
N ALA A 478 -11.74 1.88 21.16
CA ALA A 478 -12.87 2.80 21.26
C ALA A 478 -13.91 2.57 20.14
N ARG A 479 -13.46 2.17 18.96
CA ARG A 479 -14.29 1.91 17.78
C ARG A 479 -13.80 0.66 17.03
N PRO A 480 -14.16 -0.54 17.47
CA PRO A 480 -13.77 -1.78 16.81
C PRO A 480 -14.36 -1.87 15.40
N TRP A 481 -13.50 -1.95 14.37
CA TRP A 481 -13.88 -2.07 12.96
C TRP A 481 -13.85 -3.50 12.42
N ILE A 482 -13.25 -4.43 13.15
CA ILE A 482 -13.09 -5.82 12.68
C ILE A 482 -14.43 -6.55 12.47
N GLN A 483 -15.48 -6.08 13.12
CA GLN A 483 -16.84 -6.64 13.01
C GLN A 483 -17.51 -6.28 11.68
N ASP A 484 -17.00 -5.27 10.99
CA ASP A 484 -17.61 -4.68 9.80
C ASP A 484 -17.14 -5.31 8.49
N TYR A 485 -16.18 -6.27 8.52
CA TYR A 485 -15.62 -6.85 7.29
C TYR A 485 -16.66 -7.63 6.49
N PRO A 486 -16.75 -7.35 5.18
CA PRO A 486 -17.65 -8.03 4.28
C PRO A 486 -17.05 -9.39 3.93
N PHE A 487 -17.03 -10.33 4.83
CA PHE A 487 -16.57 -11.68 4.49
C PHE A 487 -17.39 -12.22 3.32
N MET A 488 -16.81 -12.12 2.12
CA MET A 488 -17.45 -12.51 0.88
C MET A 488 -17.95 -13.95 0.95
N ASP A 489 -19.21 -14.15 0.57
CA ASP A 489 -19.72 -15.46 0.23
C ASP A 489 -19.75 -15.57 -1.30
N PRO A 490 -18.88 -16.40 -1.92
CA PRO A 490 -18.81 -16.54 -3.37
C PRO A 490 -20.11 -17.01 -4.02
N GLY A 491 -21.05 -17.53 -3.22
CA GLY A 491 -22.39 -17.97 -3.66
C GLY A 491 -23.42 -16.84 -3.79
N THR A 492 -23.10 -15.59 -3.42
CA THR A 492 -24.08 -14.51 -3.53
C THR A 492 -24.21 -13.99 -4.95
N THR A 493 -25.46 -13.72 -5.37
CA THR A 493 -25.85 -13.30 -6.75
C THR A 493 -25.09 -12.05 -7.24
N GLN A 494 -24.73 -11.13 -6.34
CA GLN A 494 -24.03 -9.89 -6.68
C GLN A 494 -22.64 -10.13 -7.30
N TRP A 495 -21.88 -11.11 -6.80
CA TRP A 495 -20.55 -11.45 -7.32
C TRP A 495 -20.60 -12.24 -8.62
N ALA A 496 -21.58 -13.13 -8.77
CA ALA A 496 -21.81 -13.86 -10.02
C ALA A 496 -22.25 -12.98 -11.20
N GLU A 497 -22.96 -11.88 -10.94
CA GLU A 497 -23.34 -10.89 -11.95
C GLU A 497 -22.18 -9.94 -12.32
N ALA A 498 -21.35 -9.57 -11.34
CA ALA A 498 -20.17 -8.74 -11.57
C ALA A 498 -19.10 -9.45 -12.41
N ASP A 499 -18.89 -10.74 -12.16
CA ASP A 499 -17.95 -11.58 -12.92
C ASP A 499 -18.40 -11.65 -14.40
N ARG A 500 -19.69 -11.82 -14.67
CA ARG A 500 -20.24 -11.80 -16.05
C ARG A 500 -20.05 -10.46 -16.74
N ARG A 501 -20.20 -9.32 -16.04
CA ARG A 501 -19.97 -7.98 -16.60
C ARG A 501 -18.50 -7.68 -16.85
N ALA A 502 -17.60 -8.12 -15.94
CA ALA A 502 -16.16 -7.98 -16.13
C ALA A 502 -15.63 -8.81 -17.31
N GLN A 503 -16.22 -9.97 -17.57
CA GLN A 503 -15.88 -10.82 -18.72
C GLN A 503 -16.41 -10.26 -20.05
N SER A 504 -17.55 -9.57 -20.04
CA SER A 504 -18.16 -8.97 -21.25
C SER A 504 -17.57 -7.60 -21.64
N GLY A 505 -16.81 -6.96 -20.77
CA GLY A 505 -16.21 -5.63 -20.97
C GLY A 505 -14.69 -5.65 -21.24
N ARG A 506 -14.09 -6.79 -21.56
CA ARG A 506 -12.68 -6.84 -22.00
C ARG A 506 -12.60 -6.21 -23.41
N PRO A 507 -11.84 -5.13 -23.61
CA PRO A 507 -11.49 -4.71 -24.95
C PRO A 507 -10.64 -5.80 -25.60
N GLU A 508 -10.94 -6.12 -26.87
CA GLU A 508 -10.17 -7.03 -27.73
C GLU A 508 -8.71 -6.59 -27.89
#